data_6922ae3c3544b62e4317ad97535a00c1
#
_entry.id   6922ae3c3544b62e4317ad97535a00c1
#
_cell.length_a   1.000
_cell.length_b   1.000
_cell.length_c   1.000
_cell.angle_alpha   90.00
_cell.angle_beta   90.00
_cell.angle_gamma   90.00
#
_symmetry.space_group_name_H-M   'P 1'
#
loop_
_entity.id
_entity.type
_entity.pdbx_description
1 polymer ?
#
loop_
_entity_poly.entity_id
_entity_poly.type
_entity_poly.pdbx_seq_one_letter_code
_entity_poly.pdbx_strand_id
1 'polypeptide(L)'
;MMVDRRTVMAGAAALPLADGSGPPGRSATQDRYQRGLEQLKAVSGPQGAAVVESLNDIAPDLGRYIVEFAYGDVFARPGLDLKTRELATVAALAAMGTAAPQLKVHMRAALRVGASRQEIVETVMQMIPYAGFPAALNAIGIARDAFATE
;
A
#
# COMPACT_ATOMS: atom_id res chain seq x y z
N MET A 1 32.37 24.82 49.45
CA MET A 1 32.25 25.52 48.15
C MET A 1 30.84 25.25 47.65
N MET A 2 29.90 26.16 47.99
CA MET A 2 28.45 26.07 47.67
C MET A 2 28.25 26.54 46.24
N VAL A 3 27.65 25.70 45.39
CA VAL A 3 27.25 26.10 44.05
C VAL A 3 25.78 26.52 44.08
N ASP A 4 25.56 27.77 43.72
CA ASP A 4 24.28 28.49 43.73
C ASP A 4 23.33 27.94 42.65
N ARG A 5 22.13 27.54 43.11
CA ARG A 5 21.01 27.07 42.25
C ARG A 5 19.99 28.19 42.07
N ARG A 6 20.28 29.20 41.30
CA ARG A 6 19.26 30.19 40.92
C ARG A 6 19.56 30.74 39.53
N THR A 7 18.53 30.63 38.73
CA THR A 7 18.25 31.35 37.48
C THR A 7 18.30 30.49 36.20
N VAL A 8 17.23 29.75 35.91
CA VAL A 8 16.77 29.55 34.56
C VAL A 8 15.27 29.85 34.51
N MET A 9 14.93 31.10 34.35
CA MET A 9 13.65 31.52 33.80
C MET A 9 13.81 31.59 32.29
N ALA A 10 13.52 30.51 31.59
CA ALA A 10 13.40 30.53 30.14
C ALA A 10 11.98 30.96 29.76
N GLY A 11 11.88 32.09 29.08
CA GLY A 11 10.63 32.62 28.58
C GLY A 11 9.93 31.63 27.63
N ALA A 12 8.68 31.31 27.95
CA ALA A 12 7.80 30.64 27.03
C ALA A 12 7.43 31.61 25.89
N ALA A 13 8.05 31.43 24.74
CA ALA A 13 7.62 32.06 23.51
C ALA A 13 6.27 31.44 23.12
N ALA A 14 5.19 32.21 23.24
CA ALA A 14 3.88 31.84 22.72
C ALA A 14 3.96 31.77 21.21
N LEU A 15 3.81 30.58 20.63
CA LEU A 15 3.59 30.38 19.21
C LEU A 15 2.25 31.02 18.84
N PRO A 16 2.16 31.79 17.75
CA PRO A 16 0.90 32.32 17.28
C PRO A 16 -0.05 31.18 16.94
N LEU A 17 -1.24 31.16 17.52
CA LEU A 17 -2.33 30.31 17.08
C LEU A 17 -2.62 30.69 15.62
N ALA A 18 -2.43 29.75 14.70
CA ALA A 18 -2.80 29.92 13.31
C ALA A 18 -4.31 30.16 13.26
N ASP A 19 -4.69 31.32 12.73
CA ASP A 19 -6.06 31.72 12.42
C ASP A 19 -6.69 30.69 11.48
N GLY A 20 -7.73 29.99 11.94
CA GLY A 20 -8.38 28.85 11.28
C GLY A 20 -9.30 29.22 10.11
N SER A 21 -9.00 30.24 9.32
CA SER A 21 -9.76 30.67 8.14
C SER A 21 -9.21 30.11 6.83
N GLY A 22 -8.96 28.80 6.78
CA GLY A 22 -8.82 28.04 5.53
C GLY A 22 -10.20 27.71 4.93
N PRO A 23 -10.30 27.42 3.59
CA PRO A 23 -11.54 26.97 2.99
C PRO A 23 -12.09 25.74 3.75
N PRO A 24 -13.44 25.50 3.75
CA PRO A 24 -14.04 24.44 4.52
C PRO A 24 -13.33 23.11 4.21
N GLY A 25 -12.50 22.68 5.15
CA GLY A 25 -11.60 21.55 4.99
C GLY A 25 -12.40 20.28 4.82
N ARG A 26 -12.01 19.43 3.86
CA ARG A 26 -12.43 18.03 3.81
C ARG A 26 -12.19 17.43 5.18
N SER A 27 -13.10 16.57 5.67
CA SER A 27 -12.84 15.85 6.90
C SER A 27 -11.58 14.98 6.72
N ALA A 28 -10.83 14.71 7.79
CA ALA A 28 -9.65 13.84 7.75
C ALA A 28 -9.95 12.48 7.10
N THR A 29 -11.19 11.99 7.25
CA THR A 29 -11.68 10.75 6.61
C THR A 29 -11.82 10.92 5.09
N GLN A 30 -12.36 12.08 4.61
CA GLN A 30 -12.45 12.35 3.17
C GLN A 30 -11.07 12.48 2.53
N ASP A 31 -10.12 13.13 3.20
CA ASP A 31 -8.75 13.25 2.72
C ASP A 31 -8.04 11.90 2.66
N ARG A 32 -8.30 11.03 3.63
CA ARG A 32 -7.77 9.67 3.69
C ARG A 32 -8.31 8.80 2.54
N TYR A 33 -9.61 8.87 2.28
CA TYR A 33 -10.24 8.16 1.18
C TYR A 33 -9.75 8.64 -0.20
N GLN A 34 -9.67 9.96 -0.42
CA GLN A 34 -9.18 10.53 -1.67
C GLN A 34 -7.71 10.15 -1.93
N ARG A 35 -6.85 10.26 -0.92
CA ARG A 35 -5.46 9.81 -1.01
C ARG A 35 -5.38 8.32 -1.38
N GLY A 36 -6.25 7.50 -0.80
CA GLY A 36 -6.34 6.07 -1.10
C GLY A 36 -6.77 5.79 -2.53
N LEU A 37 -7.75 6.52 -3.06
CA LEU A 37 -8.18 6.41 -4.46
C LEU A 37 -7.06 6.78 -5.44
N GLU A 38 -6.30 7.83 -5.17
CA GLU A 38 -5.14 8.23 -5.98
C GLU A 38 -4.08 7.13 -6.01
N GLN A 39 -3.74 6.56 -4.86
CA GLN A 39 -2.79 5.45 -4.77
C GLN A 39 -3.31 4.18 -5.47
N LEU A 40 -4.56 3.80 -5.24
CA LEU A 40 -5.19 2.66 -5.90
C LEU A 40 -5.14 2.80 -7.43
N LYS A 41 -5.45 3.99 -7.95
CA LYS A 41 -5.38 4.30 -9.38
C LYS A 41 -3.95 4.20 -9.91
N ALA A 42 -2.97 4.74 -9.18
CA ALA A 42 -1.56 4.69 -9.56
C ALA A 42 -1.02 3.25 -9.64
N VAL A 43 -1.39 2.41 -8.67
CA VAL A 43 -0.91 1.04 -8.53
C VAL A 43 -1.67 0.07 -9.44
N SER A 44 -3.00 0.02 -9.31
CA SER A 44 -3.84 -1.03 -9.92
C SER A 44 -4.62 -0.54 -11.14
N GLY A 45 -4.63 0.76 -11.43
CA GLY A 45 -5.39 1.32 -12.54
C GLY A 45 -6.89 1.03 -12.46
N PRO A 46 -7.58 0.83 -13.63
CA PRO A 46 -9.01 0.54 -13.65
C PRO A 46 -9.41 -0.75 -12.94
N GLN A 47 -8.51 -1.73 -12.87
CA GLN A 47 -8.79 -3.02 -12.22
C GLN A 47 -8.99 -2.87 -10.71
N GLY A 48 -8.22 -1.99 -10.05
CA GLY A 48 -8.39 -1.69 -8.64
C GLY A 48 -9.76 -1.08 -8.33
N ALA A 49 -10.22 -0.14 -9.14
CA ALA A 49 -11.55 0.45 -9.02
C ALA A 49 -12.66 -0.60 -9.20
N ALA A 50 -12.53 -1.48 -10.19
CA ALA A 50 -13.50 -2.55 -10.43
C ALA A 50 -13.62 -3.53 -9.25
N VAL A 51 -12.51 -3.85 -8.58
CA VAL A 51 -12.54 -4.68 -7.35
C VAL A 51 -13.32 -3.99 -6.24
N VAL A 52 -13.07 -2.70 -5.99
CA VAL A 52 -13.81 -1.94 -4.97
C VAL A 52 -15.29 -1.86 -5.32
N GLU A 53 -15.63 -1.58 -6.57
CA GLU A 53 -17.01 -1.48 -7.05
C GLU A 53 -17.77 -2.81 -6.92
N SER A 54 -17.12 -3.94 -7.19
CA SER A 54 -17.71 -5.27 -7.06
C SER A 54 -18.13 -5.66 -5.64
N LEU A 55 -17.72 -4.88 -4.63
CA LEU A 55 -18.07 -5.12 -3.23
C LEU A 55 -19.29 -4.30 -2.77
N ASN A 56 -19.76 -3.36 -3.59
CA ASN A 56 -20.80 -2.41 -3.17
C ASN A 56 -22.13 -3.04 -2.79
N ASP A 57 -22.47 -4.19 -3.38
CA ASP A 57 -23.74 -4.91 -3.17
C ASP A 57 -23.71 -5.78 -1.91
N ILE A 58 -22.55 -6.27 -1.49
CA ILE A 58 -22.45 -7.26 -0.41
C ILE A 58 -21.58 -6.78 0.79
N ALA A 59 -20.55 -5.99 0.53
CA ALA A 59 -19.58 -5.58 1.56
C ALA A 59 -18.97 -4.18 1.28
N PRO A 60 -19.78 -3.11 1.21
CA PRO A 60 -19.28 -1.77 0.85
C PRO A 60 -18.20 -1.26 1.81
N ASP A 61 -18.30 -1.59 3.09
CA ASP A 61 -17.26 -1.23 4.07
C ASP A 61 -15.91 -1.89 3.79
N LEU A 62 -15.88 -3.11 3.24
CA LEU A 62 -14.64 -3.76 2.84
C LEU A 62 -13.97 -2.99 1.69
N GLY A 63 -14.74 -2.54 0.70
CA GLY A 63 -14.25 -1.65 -0.36
C GLY A 63 -13.66 -0.36 0.21
N ARG A 64 -14.35 0.26 1.17
CA ARG A 64 -13.86 1.45 1.87
C ARG A 64 -12.56 1.19 2.63
N TYR A 65 -12.44 0.07 3.34
CA TYR A 65 -11.20 -0.30 4.07
C TYR A 65 -10.02 -0.55 3.13
N ILE A 66 -10.26 -1.16 1.96
CA ILE A 66 -9.22 -1.31 0.93
C ILE A 66 -8.70 0.08 0.54
N VAL A 67 -9.58 1.01 0.21
CA VAL A 67 -9.18 2.36 -0.22
C VAL A 67 -8.49 3.12 0.91
N GLU A 68 -9.13 3.24 2.07
CA GLU A 68 -8.64 4.09 3.16
C GLU A 68 -7.40 3.51 3.83
N PHE A 69 -7.45 2.25 4.22
CA PHE A 69 -6.39 1.64 5.01
C PHE A 69 -5.25 1.11 4.14
N ALA A 70 -5.56 0.19 3.20
CA ALA A 70 -4.48 -0.42 2.43
C ALA A 70 -3.80 0.63 1.54
N TYR A 71 -4.53 1.40 0.75
CA TYR A 71 -3.94 2.37 -0.16
C TYR A 71 -3.68 3.73 0.50
N GLY A 72 -4.63 4.26 1.28
CA GLY A 72 -4.51 5.58 1.89
C GLY A 72 -3.52 5.65 3.06
N ASP A 73 -3.44 4.62 3.88
CA ASP A 73 -2.55 4.63 5.05
C ASP A 73 -1.27 3.83 4.83
N VAL A 74 -1.31 2.69 4.12
CA VAL A 74 -0.12 1.83 3.98
C VAL A 74 0.65 2.14 2.71
N PHE A 75 0.00 2.06 1.53
CA PHE A 75 0.67 2.30 0.25
C PHE A 75 1.13 3.75 0.07
N ALA A 76 0.41 4.73 0.64
CA ALA A 76 0.79 6.14 0.59
C ALA A 76 1.96 6.53 1.51
N ARG A 77 2.52 5.62 2.30
CA ARG A 77 3.69 5.91 3.16
C ARG A 77 4.95 6.10 2.33
N PRO A 78 5.80 7.11 2.63
CA PRO A 78 6.97 7.44 1.82
C PRO A 78 8.17 6.50 2.00
N GLY A 79 8.14 5.59 2.98
CA GLY A 79 9.31 4.77 3.34
C GLY A 79 9.70 3.68 2.33
N LEU A 80 8.79 3.30 1.41
CA LEU A 80 9.07 2.40 0.30
C LEU A 80 8.39 2.94 -0.96
N ASP A 81 9.01 2.80 -2.11
CA ASP A 81 8.39 3.08 -3.39
C ASP A 81 7.32 2.04 -3.77
N LEU A 82 6.49 2.35 -4.75
CA LEU A 82 5.37 1.50 -5.15
C LEU A 82 5.82 0.16 -5.73
N LYS A 83 6.93 0.13 -6.47
CA LYS A 83 7.50 -1.11 -7.01
C LYS A 83 7.92 -2.06 -5.88
N THR A 84 8.65 -1.56 -4.90
CA THR A 84 9.07 -2.34 -3.73
C THR A 84 7.87 -2.85 -2.94
N ARG A 85 6.82 -2.03 -2.76
CA ARG A 85 5.58 -2.45 -2.10
C ARG A 85 4.89 -3.57 -2.84
N GLU A 86 4.76 -3.48 -4.15
CA GLU A 86 4.12 -4.53 -4.97
C GLU A 86 4.94 -5.82 -4.99
N LEU A 87 6.26 -5.76 -5.08
CA LEU A 87 7.11 -6.96 -4.99
C LEU A 87 6.98 -7.63 -3.61
N ALA A 88 6.91 -6.86 -2.52
CA ALA A 88 6.65 -7.38 -1.18
C ALA A 88 5.24 -8.02 -1.07
N THR A 89 4.24 -7.42 -1.71
CA THR A 89 2.87 -7.97 -1.77
C THR A 89 2.84 -9.27 -2.57
N VAL A 90 3.52 -9.32 -3.72
CA VAL A 90 3.68 -10.55 -4.52
C VAL A 90 4.34 -11.65 -3.69
N ALA A 91 5.43 -11.35 -2.97
CA ALA A 91 6.09 -12.31 -2.09
C ALA A 91 5.14 -12.88 -1.02
N ALA A 92 4.41 -12.00 -0.34
CA ALA A 92 3.47 -12.39 0.71
C ALA A 92 2.34 -13.29 0.15
N LEU A 93 1.71 -12.90 -0.96
CA LEU A 93 0.62 -13.66 -1.59
C LEU A 93 1.11 -14.99 -2.19
N ALA A 94 2.31 -15.03 -2.76
CA ALA A 94 2.92 -16.27 -3.23
C ALA A 94 3.18 -17.24 -2.07
N ALA A 95 3.71 -16.73 -0.95
CA ALA A 95 3.95 -17.55 0.24
C ALA A 95 2.66 -18.07 0.90
N MET A 96 1.56 -17.30 0.87
CA MET A 96 0.25 -17.74 1.35
C MET A 96 -0.29 -18.95 0.56
N GLY A 97 -0.01 -19.06 -0.73
CA GLY A 97 -0.41 -20.17 -1.60
C GLY A 97 -1.92 -20.30 -1.90
N THR A 98 -2.78 -19.56 -1.21
CA THR A 98 -4.26 -19.65 -1.31
C THR A 98 -4.92 -18.44 -1.98
N ALA A 99 -4.16 -17.41 -2.31
CA ALA A 99 -4.65 -16.11 -2.81
C ALA A 99 -4.37 -15.92 -4.31
N ALA A 100 -4.61 -16.93 -5.14
CA ALA A 100 -4.28 -16.91 -6.56
C ALA A 100 -4.88 -15.72 -7.34
N PRO A 101 -6.17 -15.35 -7.18
CA PRO A 101 -6.73 -14.19 -7.88
C PRO A 101 -6.05 -12.88 -7.50
N GLN A 102 -5.79 -12.67 -6.20
CA GLN A 102 -5.11 -11.47 -5.70
C GLN A 102 -3.66 -11.42 -6.17
N LEU A 103 -2.94 -12.55 -6.13
CA LEU A 103 -1.58 -12.65 -6.63
C LEU A 103 -1.48 -12.22 -8.10
N LYS A 104 -2.40 -12.67 -8.96
CA LYS A 104 -2.45 -12.27 -10.37
C LYS A 104 -2.64 -10.76 -10.52
N VAL A 105 -3.54 -10.16 -9.75
CA VAL A 105 -3.79 -8.70 -9.77
C VAL A 105 -2.54 -7.94 -9.35
N HIS A 106 -1.87 -8.36 -8.28
CA HIS A 106 -0.68 -7.68 -7.76
C HIS A 106 0.56 -7.89 -8.63
N MET A 107 0.70 -9.01 -9.33
CA MET A 107 1.76 -9.17 -10.35
C MET A 107 1.60 -8.16 -11.50
N ARG A 108 0.37 -7.92 -11.97
CA ARG A 108 0.09 -6.89 -12.99
C ARG A 108 0.31 -5.48 -12.44
N ALA A 109 -0.08 -5.24 -11.20
CA ALA A 109 0.19 -3.97 -10.52
C ALA A 109 1.69 -3.72 -10.39
N ALA A 110 2.48 -4.76 -10.06
CA ALA A 110 3.94 -4.68 -10.00
C ALA A 110 4.54 -4.26 -11.36
N LEU A 111 4.10 -4.87 -12.47
CA LEU A 111 4.51 -4.45 -13.82
C LEU A 111 4.15 -3.00 -14.10
N ARG A 112 2.93 -2.58 -13.78
CA ARG A 112 2.45 -1.20 -13.95
C ARG A 112 3.31 -0.17 -13.22
N VAL A 113 3.78 -0.48 -12.02
CA VAL A 113 4.63 0.42 -11.22
C VAL A 113 6.13 0.24 -11.49
N GLY A 114 6.49 -0.47 -12.57
CA GLY A 114 7.85 -0.55 -13.11
C GLY A 114 8.68 -1.76 -12.66
N ALA A 115 8.07 -2.80 -12.10
CA ALA A 115 8.77 -4.06 -11.94
C ALA A 115 8.89 -4.79 -13.28
N SER A 116 10.02 -5.45 -13.52
CA SER A 116 10.20 -6.34 -14.65
C SER A 116 9.58 -7.71 -14.36
N ARG A 117 9.25 -8.46 -15.44
CA ARG A 117 8.83 -9.87 -15.31
C ARG A 117 9.85 -10.71 -14.56
N GLN A 118 11.14 -10.43 -14.77
CA GLN A 118 12.22 -11.13 -14.07
C GLN A 118 12.22 -10.82 -12.56
N GLU A 119 12.08 -9.57 -12.15
CA GLU A 119 11.99 -9.21 -10.73
C GLU A 119 10.82 -9.90 -10.02
N ILE A 120 9.68 -10.05 -10.71
CA ILE A 120 8.52 -10.79 -10.19
C ILE A 120 8.85 -12.27 -10.03
N VAL A 121 9.49 -12.90 -11.03
CA VAL A 121 9.91 -14.31 -10.97
C VAL A 121 10.93 -14.53 -9.86
N GLU A 122 11.94 -13.67 -9.74
CA GLU A 122 12.95 -13.76 -8.67
C GLU A 122 12.31 -13.59 -7.28
N THR A 123 11.31 -12.71 -7.16
CA THR A 123 10.54 -12.54 -5.93
C THR A 123 9.83 -13.85 -5.53
N VAL A 124 9.22 -14.54 -6.50
CA VAL A 124 8.60 -15.85 -6.25
C VAL A 124 9.64 -16.91 -5.89
N MET A 125 10.76 -16.95 -6.61
CA MET A 125 11.87 -17.88 -6.33
C MET A 125 12.44 -17.69 -4.92
N GLN A 126 12.53 -16.45 -4.45
CA GLN A 126 12.97 -16.11 -3.10
C GLN A 126 12.05 -16.70 -2.02
N MET A 127 10.79 -17.02 -2.33
CA MET A 127 9.87 -17.62 -1.37
C MET A 127 10.06 -19.13 -1.19
N ILE A 128 10.82 -19.83 -2.04
CA ILE A 128 11.01 -21.27 -1.95
C ILE A 128 11.54 -21.73 -0.57
N PRO A 129 12.58 -21.11 0.02
CA PRO A 129 13.10 -21.50 1.33
C PRO A 129 12.08 -21.34 2.47
N TYR A 130 11.05 -20.52 2.31
CA TYR A 130 10.09 -20.15 3.37
C TYR A 130 8.72 -20.79 3.19
N ALA A 131 8.26 -20.94 1.93
CA ALA A 131 6.92 -21.44 1.59
C ALA A 131 6.93 -22.78 0.83
N GLY A 132 8.10 -23.23 0.41
CA GLY A 132 8.30 -24.50 -0.30
C GLY A 132 8.00 -24.43 -1.81
N PHE A 133 8.45 -25.46 -2.52
CA PHE A 133 8.26 -25.59 -3.98
C PHE A 133 6.80 -25.57 -4.43
N PRO A 134 5.82 -26.20 -3.73
CA PRO A 134 4.44 -26.19 -4.21
C PRO A 134 3.86 -24.76 -4.34
N ALA A 135 4.09 -23.90 -3.35
CA ALA A 135 3.64 -22.52 -3.38
C ALA A 135 4.30 -21.75 -4.53
N ALA A 136 5.60 -21.88 -4.71
CA ALA A 136 6.34 -21.23 -5.78
C ALA A 136 5.90 -21.73 -7.16
N LEU A 137 5.67 -23.03 -7.37
CA LEU A 137 5.19 -23.56 -8.64
C LEU A 137 3.81 -23.02 -9.01
N ASN A 138 2.89 -22.95 -8.03
CA ASN A 138 1.58 -22.33 -8.23
C ASN A 138 1.73 -20.85 -8.61
N ALA A 139 2.56 -20.10 -7.90
CA ALA A 139 2.80 -18.68 -8.16
C ALA A 139 3.43 -18.43 -9.54
N ILE A 140 4.36 -19.28 -10.02
CA ILE A 140 4.92 -19.20 -11.37
C ILE A 140 3.85 -19.49 -12.44
N GLY A 141 2.94 -20.43 -12.19
CA GLY A 141 1.76 -20.63 -13.05
C GLY A 141 0.91 -19.37 -13.19
N ILE A 142 0.63 -18.71 -12.07
CA ILE A 142 -0.12 -17.45 -12.02
C ILE A 142 0.64 -16.31 -12.73
N ALA A 143 1.98 -16.25 -12.58
CA ALA A 143 2.81 -15.25 -13.26
C ALA A 143 2.71 -15.39 -14.80
N ARG A 144 2.72 -16.62 -15.33
CA ARG A 144 2.52 -16.87 -16.76
C ARG A 144 1.20 -16.27 -17.25
N ASP A 145 0.12 -16.49 -16.52
CA ASP A 145 -1.21 -15.94 -16.85
C ASP A 145 -1.29 -14.41 -16.68
N ALA A 146 -0.55 -13.85 -15.71
CA ALA A 146 -0.48 -12.41 -15.52
C ALA A 146 0.25 -11.72 -16.68
N PHE A 147 1.32 -12.33 -17.20
CA PHE A 147 2.15 -11.79 -18.28
C PHE A 147 1.55 -11.97 -19.68
N ALA A 148 0.63 -12.90 -19.89
CA ALA A 148 0.02 -13.17 -21.18
C ALA A 148 -1.03 -12.14 -21.63
N THR A 149 -1.48 -11.27 -20.74
CA THR A 149 -2.60 -10.33 -20.96
C THR A 149 -2.18 -8.86 -21.05
N GLU A 150 -0.88 -8.58 -21.26
CA GLU A 150 -0.34 -7.24 -21.53
C GLU A 150 0.02 -7.02 -23.00
#